data_c2920cfd904e5c2b54ef9ebeeaac7563
#
_entry.id   c2920cfd904e5c2b54ef9ebeeaac7563
#
_cell.length_a   1.000
_cell.length_b   1.000
_cell.length_c   1.000
_cell.angle_alpha   90.00
_cell.angle_beta   90.00
_cell.angle_gamma   90.00
#
_symmetry.space_group_name_H-M   'P 1'
#
loop_
_entity.id
_entity.type
_entity.pdbx_description
1 polymer ?
#
loop_
_entity_poly.entity_id
_entity_poly.type
_entity_poly.pdbx_seq_one_letter_code
_entity_poly.pdbx_strand_id
1 'polypeptide(L)'
;MTAVTGLAPRPLADSTDSLLRFALRLDATLTGFAGLMIAAAADPLSSLTGLSSISEYGIGAFFVLCGLVVFALAAAPDLRRAGIGVVIANIVFTVGAVVIAAADALPLTSTGTAVTLASGVYTALIGYLQYLGVRRLRA
;
A
#
# COMPACT_ATOMS: atom_id res chain seq x y z
N MET A 1 42.41 -26.36 16.23
CA MET A 1 41.47 -25.36 16.76
C MET A 1 40.82 -24.65 15.59
N THR A 2 39.65 -25.09 15.21
CA THR A 2 38.83 -24.43 14.22
C THR A 2 38.06 -23.31 14.91
N ALA A 3 38.50 -22.07 14.70
CA ALA A 3 37.74 -20.92 15.11
C ALA A 3 36.41 -20.92 14.30
N VAL A 4 35.33 -21.17 14.96
CA VAL A 4 34.01 -20.88 14.43
C VAL A 4 33.85 -19.35 14.46
N THR A 5 34.61 -18.70 13.59
CA THR A 5 34.48 -17.27 13.34
C THR A 5 33.37 -17.11 12.35
N GLY A 6 32.25 -16.62 12.76
CA GLY A 6 31.46 -16.04 11.73
C GLY A 6 29.95 -15.97 11.85
N LEU A 7 29.41 -16.29 12.97
CA LEU A 7 27.99 -16.01 13.19
C LEU A 7 27.82 -15.15 14.44
N ALA A 8 28.51 -14.00 14.44
CA ALA A 8 28.02 -12.92 15.28
C ALA A 8 26.58 -12.58 14.78
N PRO A 9 25.56 -12.72 15.62
CA PRO A 9 24.24 -12.28 15.23
C PRO A 9 24.35 -10.81 14.87
N ARG A 10 24.07 -10.48 13.61
CA ARG A 10 23.92 -9.08 13.22
C ARG A 10 22.87 -8.48 14.15
N PRO A 11 23.19 -7.44 14.91
CA PRO A 11 22.19 -6.78 15.72
C PRO A 11 21.05 -6.36 14.79
N LEU A 12 19.82 -6.71 15.12
CA LEU A 12 18.62 -6.33 14.37
C LEU A 12 18.52 -4.80 14.21
N ALA A 13 19.24 -4.04 15.04
CA ALA A 13 19.34 -2.60 14.99
C ALA A 13 20.18 -2.06 13.81
N ASP A 14 21.01 -2.88 13.17
CA ASP A 14 21.91 -2.46 12.09
C ASP A 14 21.31 -2.63 10.68
N SER A 15 20.09 -3.16 10.55
CA SER A 15 19.43 -3.24 9.25
C SER A 15 18.75 -1.92 8.94
N THR A 16 19.44 -1.06 8.17
CA THR A 16 18.90 0.23 7.69
C THR A 16 17.66 0.06 6.82
N ASP A 17 17.41 -1.14 6.32
CA ASP A 17 16.30 -1.48 5.43
C ASP A 17 15.06 -2.03 6.16
N SER A 18 15.15 -2.30 7.46
CA SER A 18 14.08 -2.96 8.22
C SER A 18 12.76 -2.17 8.23
N LEU A 19 12.83 -0.85 8.37
CA LEU A 19 11.65 -0.01 8.37
C LEU A 19 10.95 -0.04 7.02
N LEU A 20 11.72 0.07 5.93
CA LEU A 20 11.13 0.07 4.58
C LEU A 20 10.51 -1.28 4.25
N ARG A 21 11.20 -2.39 4.54
CA ARG A 21 10.63 -3.73 4.33
C ARG A 21 9.36 -3.94 5.15
N PHE A 22 9.36 -3.48 6.40
CA PHE A 22 8.17 -3.54 7.24
C PHE A 22 7.02 -2.74 6.65
N ALA A 23 7.28 -1.48 6.26
CA ALA A 23 6.25 -0.60 5.70
C ALA A 23 5.68 -1.13 4.38
N LEU A 24 6.52 -1.70 3.51
CA LEU A 24 6.07 -2.32 2.26
C LEU A 24 5.23 -3.58 2.52
N ARG A 25 5.63 -4.44 3.46
CA ARG A 25 4.87 -5.64 3.82
C ARG A 25 3.54 -5.29 4.47
N LEU A 26 3.53 -4.28 5.33
CA LEU A 26 2.31 -3.78 5.95
C LEU A 26 1.33 -3.26 4.88
N ASP A 27 1.82 -2.43 3.98
CA ASP A 27 1.04 -1.90 2.86
C ASP A 27 0.49 -3.03 1.97
N ALA A 28 1.36 -3.95 1.57
CA ALA A 28 0.98 -5.10 0.75
C ALA A 28 -0.14 -5.94 1.40
N THR A 29 0.00 -6.20 2.71
CA THR A 29 -0.96 -7.01 3.46
C THR A 29 -2.30 -6.28 3.60
N LEU A 30 -2.28 -5.02 4.02
CA LEU A 30 -3.50 -4.23 4.22
C LEU A 30 -4.22 -3.97 2.89
N THR A 31 -3.49 -3.58 1.86
CA THR A 31 -4.06 -3.31 0.52
C THR A 31 -4.60 -4.59 -0.11
N GLY A 32 -3.85 -5.69 -0.06
CA GLY A 32 -4.30 -6.98 -0.58
C GLY A 32 -5.52 -7.52 0.16
N PHE A 33 -5.53 -7.45 1.47
CA PHE A 33 -6.66 -7.88 2.29
C PHE A 33 -7.90 -7.00 2.04
N ALA A 34 -7.74 -5.68 1.99
CA ALA A 34 -8.82 -4.77 1.63
C ALA A 34 -9.40 -5.10 0.25
N GLY A 35 -8.55 -5.40 -0.72
CA GLY A 35 -8.97 -5.83 -2.06
C GLY A 35 -9.83 -7.09 -2.03
N LEU A 36 -9.43 -8.11 -1.25
CA LEU A 36 -10.22 -9.33 -1.07
C LEU A 36 -11.58 -9.04 -0.44
N MET A 37 -11.61 -8.19 0.58
CA MET A 37 -12.85 -7.81 1.25
C MET A 37 -13.79 -7.02 0.34
N ILE A 38 -13.26 -6.09 -0.46
CA ILE A 38 -14.04 -5.32 -1.43
C ILE A 38 -14.64 -6.27 -2.47
N ALA A 39 -13.85 -7.18 -3.04
CA ALA A 39 -14.34 -8.13 -4.03
C ALA A 39 -15.39 -9.09 -3.43
N ALA A 40 -15.17 -9.58 -2.22
CA ALA A 40 -16.11 -10.49 -1.55
C ALA A 40 -17.44 -9.81 -1.17
N ALA A 41 -17.41 -8.50 -0.91
CA ALA A 41 -18.58 -7.71 -0.52
C ALA A 41 -19.05 -6.75 -1.63
N ALA A 42 -18.72 -7.00 -2.88
CA ALA A 42 -18.98 -6.07 -4.00
C ALA A 42 -20.46 -5.69 -4.13
N ASP A 43 -21.37 -6.65 -3.98
CA ASP A 43 -22.82 -6.39 -4.10
C ASP A 43 -23.35 -5.48 -2.98
N PRO A 44 -23.14 -5.76 -1.69
CA PRO A 44 -23.56 -4.82 -0.65
C PRO A 44 -22.80 -3.48 -0.69
N LEU A 45 -21.51 -3.48 -1.06
CA LEU A 45 -20.73 -2.25 -1.19
C LEU A 45 -21.28 -1.35 -2.29
N SER A 46 -21.72 -1.90 -3.41
CA SER A 46 -22.33 -1.16 -4.51
C SER A 46 -23.46 -0.24 -4.03
N SER A 47 -24.33 -0.73 -3.16
CA SER A 47 -25.43 0.06 -2.61
C SER A 47 -24.97 1.18 -1.65
N LEU A 48 -23.83 0.97 -0.98
CA LEU A 48 -23.26 1.94 -0.03
C LEU A 48 -22.45 3.02 -0.72
N THR A 49 -21.65 2.65 -1.73
CA THR A 49 -20.71 3.57 -2.38
C THR A 49 -21.28 4.33 -3.56
N GLY A 50 -22.31 3.78 -4.21
CA GLY A 50 -22.88 4.30 -5.45
C GLY A 50 -22.20 3.74 -6.72
N LEU A 51 -21.14 2.97 -6.60
CA LEU A 51 -20.49 2.29 -7.71
C LEU A 51 -21.25 0.99 -8.08
N SER A 52 -21.10 0.53 -9.31
CA SER A 52 -21.66 -0.78 -9.69
C SER A 52 -20.89 -1.93 -9.01
N SER A 53 -21.55 -3.08 -8.81
CA SER A 53 -20.88 -4.29 -8.30
C SER A 53 -19.68 -4.69 -9.15
N ILE A 54 -19.78 -4.54 -10.47
CA ILE A 54 -18.66 -4.82 -11.39
C ILE A 54 -17.48 -3.90 -11.10
N SER A 55 -17.73 -2.63 -10.83
CA SER A 55 -16.68 -1.68 -10.46
C SER A 55 -16.04 -2.06 -9.13
N GLU A 56 -16.82 -2.47 -8.13
CA GLU A 56 -16.32 -2.93 -6.84
C GLU A 56 -15.45 -4.19 -7.00
N TYR A 57 -15.89 -5.18 -7.79
CA TYR A 57 -15.05 -6.35 -8.11
C TYR A 57 -13.73 -5.94 -8.77
N GLY A 58 -13.78 -5.02 -9.74
CA GLY A 58 -12.59 -4.53 -10.43
C GLY A 58 -11.63 -3.82 -9.49
N ILE A 59 -12.13 -2.97 -8.61
CA ILE A 59 -11.34 -2.26 -7.59
C ILE A 59 -10.71 -3.28 -6.62
N GLY A 60 -11.49 -4.24 -6.14
CA GLY A 60 -11.00 -5.29 -5.25
C GLY A 60 -9.89 -6.12 -5.89
N ALA A 61 -10.09 -6.58 -7.13
CA ALA A 61 -9.09 -7.33 -7.88
C ALA A 61 -7.81 -6.50 -8.12
N PHE A 62 -7.96 -5.23 -8.44
CA PHE A 62 -6.83 -4.32 -8.62
C PHE A 62 -6.03 -4.15 -7.33
N PHE A 63 -6.68 -4.00 -6.19
CA PHE A 63 -5.99 -3.87 -4.89
C PHE A 63 -5.29 -5.17 -4.49
N VAL A 64 -5.86 -6.34 -4.78
CA VAL A 64 -5.17 -7.62 -4.58
C VAL A 64 -3.90 -7.67 -5.41
N LEU A 65 -3.98 -7.28 -6.69
CA LEU A 65 -2.82 -7.24 -7.56
C LEU A 65 -1.75 -6.26 -7.05
N CYS A 66 -2.16 -5.05 -6.63
CA CYS A 66 -1.25 -4.08 -6.02
C CYS A 66 -0.58 -4.65 -4.77
N GLY A 67 -1.32 -5.31 -3.89
CA GLY A 67 -0.78 -5.96 -2.71
C GLY A 67 0.28 -7.01 -3.04
N LEU A 68 0.02 -7.86 -4.03
CA LEU A 68 0.98 -8.87 -4.50
C LEU A 68 2.25 -8.24 -5.08
N VAL A 69 2.11 -7.18 -5.88
CA VAL A 69 3.25 -6.45 -6.46
C VAL A 69 4.10 -5.82 -5.36
N VAL A 70 3.48 -5.11 -4.42
CA VAL A 70 4.20 -4.46 -3.31
C VAL A 70 4.87 -5.49 -2.41
N PHE A 71 4.23 -6.63 -2.18
CA PHE A 71 4.83 -7.73 -1.41
C PHE A 71 6.09 -8.28 -2.10
N ALA A 72 6.04 -8.48 -3.42
CA ALA A 72 7.21 -8.88 -4.20
C ALA A 72 8.33 -7.83 -4.15
N LEU A 73 7.98 -6.55 -4.26
CA LEU A 73 8.93 -5.44 -4.16
C LEU A 73 9.58 -5.34 -2.79
N ALA A 74 8.90 -5.74 -1.72
CA ALA A 74 9.47 -5.79 -0.38
C ALA A 74 10.63 -6.81 -0.25
N ALA A 75 10.74 -7.76 -1.17
CA ALA A 75 11.82 -8.73 -1.27
C ALA A 75 12.86 -8.38 -2.34
N ALA A 76 12.71 -7.25 -3.02
CA ALA A 76 13.59 -6.85 -4.12
C ALA A 76 15.03 -6.60 -3.65
N PRO A 77 16.05 -6.94 -4.47
CA PRO A 77 17.45 -6.64 -4.16
C PRO A 77 17.72 -5.13 -4.10
N ASP A 78 17.19 -4.35 -5.03
CA ASP A 78 17.25 -2.89 -5.02
C ASP A 78 16.02 -2.32 -4.31
N LEU A 79 16.04 -2.43 -2.98
CA LEU A 79 14.94 -2.01 -2.14
C LEU A 79 14.67 -0.50 -2.23
N ARG A 80 15.71 0.29 -2.46
CA ARG A 80 15.58 1.75 -2.57
C ARG A 80 14.74 2.15 -3.78
N ARG A 81 15.01 1.58 -4.94
CA ARG A 81 14.20 1.82 -6.16
C ARG A 81 12.77 1.33 -5.97
N ALA A 82 12.61 0.14 -5.44
CA ALA A 82 11.30 -0.41 -5.14
C ALA A 82 10.51 0.53 -4.20
N GLY A 83 11.12 0.97 -3.11
CA GLY A 83 10.51 1.88 -2.14
C GLY A 83 10.13 3.23 -2.76
N ILE A 84 11.01 3.84 -3.55
CA ILE A 84 10.71 5.10 -4.26
C ILE A 84 9.50 4.91 -5.18
N GLY A 85 9.46 3.83 -5.96
CA GLY A 85 8.34 3.54 -6.85
C GLY A 85 7.02 3.42 -6.11
N VAL A 86 7.00 2.72 -4.97
CA VAL A 86 5.78 2.57 -4.17
C VAL A 86 5.37 3.88 -3.49
N VAL A 87 6.32 4.68 -3.02
CA VAL A 87 6.03 6.03 -2.48
C VAL A 87 5.35 6.91 -3.54
N ILE A 88 5.89 6.92 -4.76
CA ILE A 88 5.30 7.67 -5.88
C ILE A 88 3.89 7.16 -6.18
N ALA A 89 3.68 5.85 -6.24
CA ALA A 89 2.38 5.26 -6.46
C ALA A 89 1.37 5.70 -5.38
N ASN A 90 1.76 5.68 -4.11
CA ASN A 90 0.91 6.11 -3.01
C ASN A 90 0.55 7.62 -3.09
N ILE A 91 1.48 8.47 -3.53
CA ILE A 91 1.20 9.88 -3.79
C ILE A 91 0.18 10.03 -4.91
N VAL A 92 0.33 9.29 -6.00
CA VAL A 92 -0.61 9.31 -7.13
C VAL A 92 -2.00 8.85 -6.68
N PHE A 93 -2.10 7.80 -5.87
CA PHE A 93 -3.37 7.34 -5.31
C PHE A 93 -4.00 8.38 -4.38
N THR A 94 -3.21 9.02 -3.53
CA THR A 94 -3.70 10.09 -2.65
C THR A 94 -4.30 11.25 -3.45
N VAL A 95 -3.57 11.74 -4.43
CA VAL A 95 -4.03 12.82 -5.32
C VAL A 95 -5.26 12.38 -6.10
N GLY A 96 -5.25 11.16 -6.65
CA GLY A 96 -6.39 10.59 -7.37
C GLY A 96 -7.65 10.51 -6.52
N ALA A 97 -7.54 10.08 -5.26
CA ALA A 97 -8.67 10.03 -4.33
C ALA A 97 -9.27 11.42 -4.08
N VAL A 98 -8.42 12.43 -3.87
CA VAL A 98 -8.87 13.81 -3.67
C VAL A 98 -9.55 14.37 -4.95
N VAL A 99 -8.95 14.13 -6.11
CA VAL A 99 -9.51 14.58 -7.39
C VAL A 99 -10.87 13.92 -7.66
N ILE A 100 -10.99 12.61 -7.46
CA ILE A 100 -12.25 11.88 -7.65
C ILE A 100 -13.34 12.44 -6.72
N ALA A 101 -13.00 12.66 -5.45
CA ALA A 101 -13.95 13.18 -4.48
C ALA A 101 -14.35 14.64 -4.75
N ALA A 102 -13.41 15.47 -5.23
CA ALA A 102 -13.65 16.91 -5.45
C ALA A 102 -14.32 17.22 -6.81
N ALA A 103 -14.03 16.41 -7.83
CA ALA A 103 -14.52 16.65 -9.19
C ALA A 103 -15.91 16.07 -9.46
N ASP A 104 -16.49 15.34 -8.52
CA ASP A 104 -17.79 14.65 -8.68
C ASP A 104 -17.81 13.76 -9.94
N ALA A 105 -16.64 13.16 -10.24
CA ALA A 105 -16.40 12.45 -11.49
C ALA A 105 -17.07 11.06 -11.53
N LEU A 106 -17.45 10.54 -10.38
CA LEU A 106 -18.11 9.25 -10.22
C LEU A 106 -19.42 9.40 -9.44
N PRO A 107 -20.41 8.52 -9.67
CA PRO A 107 -21.70 8.58 -9.00
C PRO A 107 -21.62 8.10 -7.54
N LEU A 108 -20.72 8.66 -6.77
CA LEU A 108 -20.50 8.28 -5.37
C LEU A 108 -21.61 8.81 -4.47
N THR A 109 -22.03 7.98 -3.53
CA THR A 109 -22.81 8.43 -2.37
C THR A 109 -21.91 9.22 -1.41
N SER A 110 -22.49 9.84 -0.38
CA SER A 110 -21.70 10.45 0.69
C SER A 110 -20.77 9.44 1.36
N THR A 111 -21.24 8.19 1.56
CA THR A 111 -20.40 7.08 2.08
C THR A 111 -19.29 6.74 1.11
N GLY A 112 -19.58 6.64 -0.20
CA GLY A 112 -18.57 6.36 -1.21
C GLY A 112 -17.49 7.46 -1.28
N THR A 113 -17.89 8.73 -1.17
CA THR A 113 -16.95 9.85 -1.10
C THR A 113 -16.08 9.77 0.16
N ALA A 114 -16.69 9.49 1.31
CA ALA A 114 -15.96 9.35 2.57
C ALA A 114 -14.94 8.19 2.54
N VAL A 115 -15.31 7.04 1.98
CA VAL A 115 -14.42 5.89 1.82
C VAL A 115 -13.28 6.22 0.85
N THR A 116 -13.56 6.92 -0.24
CA THR A 116 -12.53 7.35 -1.20
C THR A 116 -11.52 8.27 -0.52
N LEU A 117 -11.97 9.26 0.24
CA LEU A 117 -11.09 10.16 0.99
C LEU A 117 -10.32 9.42 2.08
N ALA A 118 -10.94 8.47 2.79
CA ALA A 118 -10.27 7.64 3.79
C ALA A 118 -9.16 6.80 3.17
N SER A 119 -9.37 6.26 1.97
CA SER A 119 -8.32 5.53 1.24
C SER A 119 -7.16 6.44 0.83
N GLY A 120 -7.44 7.69 0.48
CA GLY A 120 -6.42 8.71 0.23
C GLY A 120 -5.60 9.05 1.47
N VAL A 121 -6.23 9.15 2.64
CA VAL A 121 -5.52 9.33 3.93
C VAL A 121 -4.64 8.12 4.22
N TYR A 122 -5.13 6.91 4.01
CA TYR A 122 -4.34 5.70 4.18
C TYR A 122 -3.09 5.71 3.30
N THR A 123 -3.23 5.98 1.99
CA THR A 123 -2.09 6.00 1.07
C THR A 123 -1.10 7.12 1.40
N ALA A 124 -1.57 8.26 1.89
CA ALA A 124 -0.70 9.34 2.37
C ALA A 124 0.13 8.91 3.59
N LEU A 125 -0.51 8.27 4.57
CA LEU A 125 0.16 7.84 5.81
C LEU A 125 1.15 6.69 5.55
N ILE A 126 0.75 5.66 4.80
CA ILE A 126 1.64 4.55 4.51
C ILE A 126 2.78 4.98 3.58
N GLY A 127 2.50 5.84 2.61
CA GLY A 127 3.51 6.44 1.73
C GLY A 127 4.52 7.27 2.51
N TYR A 128 4.09 8.01 3.51
CA TYR A 128 4.99 8.75 4.39
C TYR A 128 5.89 7.82 5.21
N LEU A 129 5.34 6.74 5.77
CA LEU A 129 6.12 5.73 6.48
C LEU A 129 7.18 5.08 5.57
N GLN A 130 6.81 4.75 4.35
CA GLN A 130 7.72 4.22 3.33
C GLN A 130 8.80 5.24 2.96
N TYR A 131 8.44 6.51 2.82
CA TYR A 131 9.40 7.59 2.57
C TYR A 131 10.44 7.71 3.68
N LEU A 132 10.03 7.63 4.95
CA LEU A 132 10.95 7.60 6.07
C LEU A 132 11.90 6.39 5.99
N GLY A 133 11.38 5.24 5.57
CA GLY A 133 12.19 4.05 5.33
C GLY A 133 13.23 4.25 4.21
N VAL A 134 12.83 4.87 3.10
CA VAL A 134 13.75 5.22 2.00
C VAL A 134 14.84 6.18 2.47
N ARG A 135 14.47 7.17 3.28
CA ARG A 135 15.46 8.12 3.83
C ARG A 135 16.51 7.45 4.70
N ARG A 136 16.14 6.45 5.46
CA ARG A 136 17.08 5.68 6.30
C ARG A 136 18.11 4.92 5.48
N LEU A 137 17.79 4.53 4.25
CA LEU A 137 18.75 3.85 3.36
C LEU A 137 19.86 4.77 2.85
N ARG A 138 19.73 6.08 2.98
CA ARG A 138 20.73 7.07 2.57
C ARG A 138 21.71 7.43 3.68
N ALA A 139 21.33 7.14 4.90
CA ALA A 139 22.19 7.33 6.07
C ALA A 139 23.07 6.07 6.33
#